data_334be6e75551ba70c29f99bfd16f39a6
#
_entry.id   334be6e75551ba70c29f99bfd16f39a6
#
_cell.length_a   1.000
_cell.length_b   1.000
_cell.length_c   1.000
_cell.angle_alpha   90.00
_cell.angle_beta   90.00
_cell.angle_gamma   90.00
#
_symmetry.space_group_name_H-M   'P 1'
#
loop_
_entity.id
_entity.type
_entity.pdbx_description
1 polymer ?
#
loop_
_entity_poly.entity_id
_entity_poly.type
_entity_poly.pdbx_seq_one_letter_code
_entity_poly.pdbx_strand_id
1 'polypeptide(L)'
;MAITKRKFDVVIVGAGGAGMRAALQLSEAGLKVAVLSKVFPTRSHTVSAQGGIAAALGNVTEDHWHWHMYDTVKGSDYLGDQDAIEFMCRQANEVVYELEHFGMPFDRLENGKIYQRPFGGQSQNFGGAQATRSCAAADRTGHALLHTLYQRNVSANTQFFVEWMALDLIRDEQGDVLGVTALEMETGEVSISSAVTGGFFKPAPTP
;
A
#
# COMPACT_ATOMS: atom_id res chain seq x y z
N MET A 1 18.77 -31.70 -0.47
CA MET A 1 17.97 -30.71 -1.22
C MET A 1 18.87 -29.58 -1.66
N ALA A 2 18.88 -29.24 -2.95
CA ALA A 2 19.61 -28.08 -3.42
C ALA A 2 18.77 -26.83 -3.13
N ILE A 3 19.32 -25.85 -2.39
CA ILE A 3 18.64 -24.59 -2.10
C ILE A 3 18.84 -23.67 -3.32
N THR A 4 17.74 -23.27 -3.96
CA THR A 4 17.77 -22.32 -5.07
C THR A 4 18.11 -20.93 -4.55
N LYS A 5 19.10 -20.27 -5.17
CA LYS A 5 19.50 -18.88 -4.84
C LYS A 5 19.07 -17.94 -5.94
N ARG A 6 18.42 -16.84 -5.55
CA ARG A 6 17.96 -15.77 -6.46
C ARG A 6 18.54 -14.44 -5.99
N LYS A 7 18.86 -13.55 -6.93
CA LYS A 7 19.45 -12.23 -6.62
C LYS A 7 18.60 -11.11 -7.24
N PHE A 8 18.26 -10.15 -6.40
CA PHE A 8 17.49 -8.96 -6.73
C PHE A 8 18.16 -7.71 -6.17
N ASP A 9 17.77 -6.54 -6.60
CA ASP A 9 18.16 -5.29 -5.96
C ASP A 9 17.32 -5.06 -4.70
N VAL A 10 16.01 -5.40 -4.77
CA VAL A 10 15.07 -5.29 -3.65
C VAL A 10 14.18 -6.53 -3.57
N VAL A 11 13.92 -6.98 -2.35
CA VAL A 11 12.91 -8.01 -2.05
C VAL A 11 11.85 -7.41 -1.13
N ILE A 12 10.58 -7.46 -1.56
CA ILE A 12 9.42 -7.00 -0.81
C ILE A 12 8.62 -8.21 -0.33
N VAL A 13 8.30 -8.24 0.95
CA VAL A 13 7.45 -9.29 1.55
C VAL A 13 6.05 -8.73 1.74
N GLY A 14 5.11 -9.23 0.93
CA GLY A 14 3.71 -8.84 0.93
C GLY A 14 3.31 -8.00 -0.28
N ALA A 15 2.27 -8.46 -1.00
CA ALA A 15 1.71 -7.82 -2.20
C ALA A 15 0.38 -7.11 -1.92
N GLY A 16 0.22 -6.50 -0.74
CA GLY A 16 -0.89 -5.59 -0.46
C GLY A 16 -0.68 -4.22 -1.11
N GLY A 17 -1.59 -3.28 -0.87
CA GLY A 17 -1.50 -1.94 -1.46
C GLY A 17 -0.14 -1.26 -1.23
N ALA A 18 0.37 -1.30 0.00
CA ALA A 18 1.68 -0.71 0.34
C ALA A 18 2.85 -1.41 -0.38
N GLY A 19 2.88 -2.75 -0.37
CA GLY A 19 3.95 -3.51 -1.03
C GLY A 19 3.95 -3.31 -2.53
N MET A 20 2.78 -3.33 -3.18
CA MET A 20 2.67 -3.08 -4.62
C MET A 20 3.00 -1.63 -5.01
N ARG A 21 2.66 -0.64 -4.17
CA ARG A 21 3.05 0.75 -4.43
C ARG A 21 4.57 0.95 -4.34
N ALA A 22 5.20 0.34 -3.32
CA ALA A 22 6.65 0.36 -3.18
C ALA A 22 7.34 -0.37 -4.35
N ALA A 23 6.83 -1.56 -4.73
CA ALA A 23 7.36 -2.32 -5.84
C ALA A 23 7.31 -1.55 -7.16
N LEU A 24 6.18 -0.88 -7.43
CA LEU A 24 6.01 -0.07 -8.63
C LEU A 24 7.07 1.04 -8.71
N GLN A 25 7.22 1.82 -7.65
CA GLN A 25 8.19 2.91 -7.61
C GLN A 25 9.62 2.44 -7.84
N LEU A 26 10.00 1.32 -7.22
CA LEU A 26 11.34 0.75 -7.35
C LEU A 26 11.57 0.16 -8.75
N SER A 27 10.56 -0.51 -9.33
CA SER A 27 10.64 -1.05 -10.69
C SER A 27 10.71 0.06 -11.73
N GLU A 28 9.95 1.14 -11.59
CA GLU A 28 10.01 2.33 -12.45
C GLU A 28 11.36 3.08 -12.32
N ALA A 29 12.04 2.96 -11.18
CA ALA A 29 13.42 3.44 -11.00
C ALA A 29 14.49 2.52 -11.63
N GLY A 30 14.09 1.44 -12.31
CA GLY A 30 14.96 0.51 -13.00
C GLY A 30 15.60 -0.56 -12.14
N LEU A 31 15.13 -0.74 -10.88
CA LEU A 31 15.63 -1.77 -9.98
C LEU A 31 14.96 -3.13 -10.28
N LYS A 32 15.72 -4.20 -10.08
CA LYS A 32 15.20 -5.57 -10.15
C LYS A 32 14.50 -5.93 -8.85
N VAL A 33 13.17 -5.89 -8.88
CA VAL A 33 12.33 -6.06 -7.69
C VAL A 33 11.68 -7.44 -7.67
N ALA A 34 11.75 -8.12 -6.51
CA ALA A 34 10.96 -9.31 -6.21
C ALA A 34 9.90 -9.00 -5.15
N VAL A 35 8.68 -9.47 -5.38
CA VAL A 35 7.59 -9.38 -4.40
C VAL A 35 7.15 -10.79 -4.02
N LEU A 36 7.34 -11.17 -2.77
CA LEU A 36 6.88 -12.45 -2.22
C LEU A 36 5.48 -12.29 -1.66
N SER A 37 4.55 -13.16 -2.02
CA SER A 37 3.17 -13.12 -1.52
C SER A 37 2.62 -14.52 -1.28
N LYS A 38 2.03 -14.74 -0.10
CA LYS A 38 1.36 -16.01 0.24
C LYS A 38 0.10 -16.25 -0.56
N VAL A 39 -0.51 -15.20 -1.09
CA VAL A 39 -1.73 -15.25 -1.90
C VAL A 39 -1.49 -14.49 -3.20
N PHE A 40 -2.36 -14.68 -4.17
CA PHE A 40 -2.32 -13.85 -5.38
C PHE A 40 -2.45 -12.36 -4.98
N PRO A 41 -1.68 -11.42 -5.56
CA PRO A 41 -1.63 -10.03 -5.13
C PRO A 41 -2.99 -9.35 -4.97
N THR A 42 -3.91 -9.58 -5.92
CA THR A 42 -5.26 -9.00 -5.88
C THR A 42 -6.19 -9.64 -4.84
N ARG A 43 -5.72 -10.63 -4.07
CA ARG A 43 -6.43 -11.26 -2.94
C ARG A 43 -5.87 -10.88 -1.58
N SER A 44 -4.98 -9.91 -1.51
CA SER A 44 -4.50 -9.38 -0.23
C SER A 44 -5.63 -8.67 0.53
N HIS A 45 -5.46 -8.47 1.84
CA HIS A 45 -6.50 -7.86 2.69
C HIS A 45 -7.02 -6.50 2.18
N THR A 46 -6.19 -5.74 1.50
CA THR A 46 -6.60 -4.44 0.88
C THR A 46 -7.83 -4.60 -0.02
N VAL A 47 -8.05 -5.77 -0.65
CA VAL A 47 -9.23 -6.03 -1.52
C VAL A 47 -10.55 -5.81 -0.78
N SER A 48 -10.58 -6.02 0.53
CA SER A 48 -11.78 -5.92 1.37
C SER A 48 -12.16 -4.47 1.73
N ALA A 49 -11.31 -3.49 1.42
CA ALA A 49 -11.57 -2.09 1.73
C ALA A 49 -12.69 -1.54 0.82
N GLN A 50 -13.78 -1.11 1.42
CA GLN A 50 -14.98 -0.60 0.73
C GLN A 50 -15.15 0.91 0.90
N GLY A 51 -14.73 1.46 2.03
CA GLY A 51 -15.02 2.82 2.46
C GLY A 51 -14.51 3.91 1.53
N GLY A 52 -13.30 3.78 1.08
CA GLY A 52 -12.62 4.79 0.27
C GLY A 52 -11.23 5.13 0.83
N ILE A 53 -10.56 6.06 0.19
CA ILE A 53 -9.27 6.61 0.58
C ILE A 53 -9.51 8.02 1.10
N ALA A 54 -9.16 8.29 2.37
CA ALA A 54 -9.33 9.60 2.97
C ALA A 54 -8.27 10.59 2.42
N ALA A 55 -8.73 11.69 1.82
CA ALA A 55 -7.89 12.78 1.33
C ALA A 55 -8.68 14.10 1.36
N ALA A 56 -8.08 15.16 1.87
CA ALA A 56 -8.76 16.45 2.04
C ALA A 56 -8.78 17.25 0.72
N LEU A 57 -9.44 16.70 -0.34
CA LEU A 57 -9.50 17.33 -1.66
C LEU A 57 -10.41 18.57 -1.68
N GLY A 58 -11.40 18.66 -0.77
CA GLY A 58 -12.34 19.76 -0.74
C GLY A 58 -13.30 19.81 -1.95
N ASN A 59 -13.60 18.68 -2.59
CA ASN A 59 -14.42 18.63 -3.78
C ASN A 59 -15.93 18.75 -3.49
N VAL A 60 -16.37 18.30 -2.32
CA VAL A 60 -17.78 18.29 -1.89
C VAL A 60 -18.00 19.30 -0.77
N THR A 61 -17.22 19.24 0.28
CA THR A 61 -17.19 20.20 1.39
C THR A 61 -15.80 20.77 1.50
N GLU A 62 -15.68 22.01 2.01
CA GLU A 62 -14.36 22.54 2.36
C GLU A 62 -13.65 21.58 3.28
N ASP A 63 -12.37 21.32 3.04
CA ASP A 63 -11.56 20.41 3.84
C ASP A 63 -10.07 20.81 3.78
N HIS A 64 -9.34 20.48 4.85
CA HIS A 64 -7.93 20.77 5.00
C HIS A 64 -7.21 19.56 5.63
N TRP A 65 -5.98 19.30 5.19
CA TRP A 65 -5.19 18.18 5.71
C TRP A 65 -4.94 18.26 7.23
N HIS A 66 -4.95 19.46 7.83
CA HIS A 66 -4.85 19.64 9.28
C HIS A 66 -6.07 19.04 10.02
N TRP A 67 -7.28 19.19 9.47
CA TRP A 67 -8.48 18.59 10.04
C TRP A 67 -8.44 17.07 9.87
N HIS A 68 -7.92 16.59 8.73
CA HIS A 68 -7.67 15.17 8.50
C HIS A 68 -6.66 14.60 9.52
N MET A 69 -5.55 15.30 9.75
CA MET A 69 -4.57 14.94 10.77
C MET A 69 -5.20 14.88 12.18
N TYR A 70 -5.96 15.92 12.56
CA TYR A 70 -6.64 15.95 13.85
C TYR A 70 -7.55 14.72 14.06
N ASP A 71 -8.40 14.42 13.08
CA ASP A 71 -9.29 13.26 13.14
C ASP A 71 -8.52 11.94 13.24
N THR A 72 -7.41 11.82 12.52
CA THR A 72 -6.57 10.61 12.50
C THR A 72 -5.84 10.43 13.83
N VAL A 73 -5.26 11.48 14.40
CA VAL A 73 -4.63 11.44 15.75
C VAL A 73 -5.64 11.04 16.80
N LYS A 74 -6.83 11.68 16.78
CA LYS A 74 -7.93 11.38 17.71
C LYS A 74 -8.45 9.95 17.51
N GLY A 75 -8.64 9.52 16.27
CA GLY A 75 -9.13 8.17 15.94
C GLY A 75 -8.15 7.05 16.28
N SER A 76 -6.88 7.36 16.44
CA SER A 76 -5.85 6.44 16.93
C SER A 76 -5.70 6.47 18.47
N ASP A 77 -6.63 7.06 19.19
CA ASP A 77 -6.56 7.27 20.65
C ASP A 77 -5.24 7.94 21.11
N TYR A 78 -4.66 8.78 20.28
CA TYR A 78 -3.36 9.47 20.48
C TYR A 78 -2.16 8.50 20.60
N LEU A 79 -2.32 7.23 20.22
CA LEU A 79 -1.25 6.23 20.25
C LEU A 79 -0.43 6.19 18.96
N GLY A 80 -0.93 6.78 17.88
CA GLY A 80 -0.23 6.82 16.58
C GLY A 80 0.99 7.73 16.61
N ASP A 81 1.99 7.39 15.78
CA ASP A 81 3.12 8.29 15.50
C ASP A 81 2.61 9.52 14.77
N GLN A 82 2.66 10.68 15.45
CA GLN A 82 2.06 11.91 14.94
C GLN A 82 2.82 12.50 13.74
N ASP A 83 4.12 12.31 13.66
CA ASP A 83 4.93 12.76 12.50
C ASP A 83 4.57 11.94 11.26
N ALA A 84 4.40 10.62 11.41
CA ALA A 84 3.94 9.76 10.34
C ALA A 84 2.50 10.09 9.91
N ILE A 85 1.61 10.41 10.85
CA ILE A 85 0.23 10.83 10.56
C ILE A 85 0.23 12.17 9.81
N GLU A 86 1.01 13.14 10.26
CA GLU A 86 1.14 14.43 9.56
C GLU A 86 1.60 14.21 8.12
N PHE A 87 2.67 13.46 7.93
CA PHE A 87 3.20 13.15 6.60
C PHE A 87 2.13 12.51 5.72
N MET A 88 1.43 11.48 6.22
CA MET A 88 0.36 10.81 5.48
C MET A 88 -0.76 11.77 5.08
N CYS A 89 -1.25 12.58 6.01
CA CYS A 89 -2.38 13.49 5.74
C CYS A 89 -2.00 14.62 4.77
N ARG A 90 -0.76 15.12 4.82
CA ARG A 90 -0.25 16.12 3.89
C ARG A 90 -0.12 15.57 2.47
N GLN A 91 0.33 14.31 2.34
CA GLN A 91 0.55 13.69 1.04
C GLN A 91 -0.72 13.07 0.44
N ALA A 92 -1.78 12.88 1.23
CA ALA A 92 -2.97 12.13 0.80
C ALA A 92 -3.59 12.65 -0.51
N ASN A 93 -3.63 13.96 -0.71
CA ASN A 93 -4.21 14.55 -1.92
C ASN A 93 -3.40 14.20 -3.17
N GLU A 94 -2.07 14.30 -3.10
CA GLU A 94 -1.17 13.95 -4.20
C GLU A 94 -1.24 12.46 -4.51
N VAL A 95 -1.30 11.62 -3.48
CA VAL A 95 -1.42 10.15 -3.63
C VAL A 95 -2.73 9.77 -4.33
N VAL A 96 -3.85 10.43 -4.03
CA VAL A 96 -5.12 10.16 -4.70
C VAL A 96 -5.05 10.52 -6.19
N TYR A 97 -4.46 11.66 -6.53
CA TYR A 97 -4.27 12.05 -7.93
C TYR A 97 -3.25 11.14 -8.65
N GLU A 98 -2.21 10.69 -7.96
CA GLU A 98 -1.28 9.71 -8.53
C GLU A 98 -2.00 8.39 -8.87
N LEU A 99 -2.82 7.88 -7.95
CA LEU A 99 -3.63 6.67 -8.20
C LEU A 99 -4.62 6.86 -9.35
N GLU A 100 -5.22 8.04 -9.48
CA GLU A 100 -6.05 8.40 -10.62
C GLU A 100 -5.27 8.31 -11.93
N HIS A 101 -4.07 8.88 -11.98
CA HIS A 101 -3.18 8.82 -13.15
C HIS A 101 -2.71 7.40 -13.44
N PHE A 102 -2.64 6.53 -12.46
CA PHE A 102 -2.39 5.09 -12.68
C PHE A 102 -3.58 4.36 -13.30
N GLY A 103 -4.75 5.01 -13.34
CA GLY A 103 -5.98 4.46 -13.90
C GLY A 103 -6.98 3.98 -12.85
N MET A 104 -6.85 4.39 -11.58
CA MET A 104 -7.85 4.05 -10.56
C MET A 104 -9.19 4.73 -10.87
N PRO A 105 -10.29 3.95 -11.01
CA PRO A 105 -11.57 4.46 -11.47
C PRO A 105 -12.37 5.06 -10.31
N PHE A 106 -11.92 6.16 -9.75
CA PHE A 106 -12.70 6.89 -8.74
C PHE A 106 -14.03 7.36 -9.30
N ASP A 107 -15.08 7.31 -8.49
CA ASP A 107 -16.37 7.92 -8.80
C ASP A 107 -16.22 9.43 -9.03
N ARG A 108 -17.10 10.01 -9.85
CA ARG A 108 -17.03 11.40 -10.27
C ARG A 108 -18.29 12.16 -9.88
N LEU A 109 -18.08 13.44 -9.58
CA LEU A 109 -19.12 14.44 -9.52
C LEU A 109 -19.52 14.88 -10.96
N GLU A 110 -20.66 15.52 -11.11
CA GLU A 110 -21.12 16.07 -12.41
C GLU A 110 -20.11 17.04 -13.06
N ASN A 111 -19.33 17.75 -12.23
CA ASN A 111 -18.28 18.65 -12.68
C ASN A 111 -16.95 17.94 -13.02
N GLY A 112 -16.92 16.61 -13.02
CA GLY A 112 -15.75 15.80 -13.35
C GLY A 112 -14.73 15.61 -12.22
N LYS A 113 -14.88 16.27 -11.07
CA LYS A 113 -13.99 16.09 -9.93
C LYS A 113 -14.22 14.72 -9.27
N ILE A 114 -13.20 14.20 -8.57
CA ILE A 114 -13.32 12.97 -7.78
C ILE A 114 -14.42 13.14 -6.73
N TYR A 115 -15.36 12.20 -6.70
CA TYR A 115 -16.40 12.16 -5.68
C TYR A 115 -15.80 11.80 -4.33
N GLN A 116 -16.27 12.48 -3.31
CA GLN A 116 -15.93 12.22 -1.92
C GLN A 116 -17.19 11.98 -1.12
N ARG A 117 -17.21 10.89 -0.34
CA ARG A 117 -18.34 10.56 0.54
C ARG A 117 -18.03 10.89 1.99
N PRO A 118 -19.06 11.17 2.82
CA PRO A 118 -18.88 11.27 4.27
C PRO A 118 -18.53 9.91 4.84
N PHE A 119 -17.72 9.90 5.87
CA PHE A 119 -17.39 8.69 6.63
C PHE A 119 -17.32 9.04 8.13
N GLY A 120 -17.65 8.09 9.01
CA GLY A 120 -17.62 8.32 10.44
C GLY A 120 -16.25 8.79 10.95
N GLY A 121 -16.26 9.75 11.88
CA GLY A 121 -15.04 10.31 12.44
C GLY A 121 -14.33 11.37 11.59
N GLN A 122 -14.86 11.73 10.42
CA GLN A 122 -14.32 12.83 9.61
C GLN A 122 -15.02 14.14 9.95
N SER A 123 -14.26 15.16 10.35
CA SER A 123 -14.79 16.43 10.77
C SER A 123 -14.08 17.63 10.14
N GLN A 124 -14.81 18.75 10.02
CA GLN A 124 -14.26 20.05 9.71
C GLN A 124 -13.86 20.78 10.99
N ASN A 125 -12.98 21.75 10.92
CA ASN A 125 -12.65 22.65 12.02
C ASN A 125 -12.35 21.92 13.34
N PHE A 126 -11.55 20.84 13.29
CA PHE A 126 -11.07 20.12 14.47
C PHE A 126 -12.21 19.56 15.35
N GLY A 127 -13.15 18.84 14.77
CA GLY A 127 -14.26 18.19 15.47
C GLY A 127 -15.61 18.89 15.31
N GLY A 128 -15.74 19.78 14.34
CA GLY A 128 -16.99 20.47 13.99
C GLY A 128 -17.92 19.65 13.10
N ALA A 129 -18.42 20.23 12.02
CA ALA A 129 -19.35 19.58 11.09
C ALA A 129 -18.72 18.37 10.41
N GLN A 130 -19.56 17.50 9.83
CA GLN A 130 -19.12 16.35 9.05
C GLN A 130 -18.31 16.79 7.81
N ALA A 131 -17.10 16.28 7.67
CA ALA A 131 -16.32 16.38 6.43
C ALA A 131 -16.65 15.24 5.47
N THR A 132 -16.46 15.49 4.16
CA THR A 132 -16.61 14.51 3.09
C THR A 132 -15.27 14.32 2.41
N ARG A 133 -14.41 13.41 2.90
CA ARG A 133 -13.05 13.23 2.38
C ARG A 133 -12.73 11.83 1.87
N SER A 134 -13.67 10.89 1.89
CA SER A 134 -13.43 9.53 1.41
C SER A 134 -13.62 9.43 -0.09
N CYS A 135 -12.49 9.39 -0.83
CA CYS A 135 -12.46 9.15 -2.27
C CYS A 135 -12.74 7.67 -2.56
N ALA A 136 -13.76 7.37 -3.33
CA ALA A 136 -14.25 6.01 -3.49
C ALA A 136 -14.38 5.58 -4.95
N ALA A 137 -14.34 4.27 -5.17
CA ALA A 137 -14.75 3.59 -6.38
C ALA A 137 -15.90 2.63 -6.01
N ALA A 138 -17.12 3.12 -6.03
CA ALA A 138 -18.33 2.47 -5.54
C ALA A 138 -18.09 1.84 -4.13
N ASP A 139 -18.46 0.58 -3.93
CA ASP A 139 -18.23 -0.20 -2.71
C ASP A 139 -17.00 -1.12 -2.79
N ARG A 140 -16.14 -0.91 -3.79
CA ARG A 140 -15.01 -1.78 -4.14
C ARG A 140 -13.69 -1.02 -4.27
N THR A 141 -13.47 0.00 -3.47
CA THR A 141 -12.28 0.87 -3.56
C THR A 141 -10.98 0.07 -3.44
N GLY A 142 -10.89 -0.85 -2.48
CA GLY A 142 -9.69 -1.69 -2.30
C GLY A 142 -9.45 -2.66 -3.45
N HIS A 143 -10.51 -3.25 -3.99
CA HIS A 143 -10.42 -4.09 -5.19
C HIS A 143 -9.88 -3.27 -6.38
N ALA A 144 -10.45 -2.09 -6.63
CA ALA A 144 -10.01 -1.21 -7.72
C ALA A 144 -8.54 -0.80 -7.53
N LEU A 145 -8.15 -0.42 -6.31
CA LEU A 145 -6.77 -0.08 -5.96
C LEU A 145 -5.78 -1.20 -6.27
N LEU A 146 -6.08 -2.42 -5.80
CA LEU A 146 -5.18 -3.55 -6.02
C LEU A 146 -5.05 -3.91 -7.49
N HIS A 147 -6.16 -3.90 -8.24
CA HIS A 147 -6.10 -4.19 -9.68
C HIS A 147 -5.32 -3.12 -10.44
N THR A 148 -5.50 -1.85 -10.12
CA THR A 148 -4.73 -0.74 -10.71
C THR A 148 -3.23 -0.90 -10.43
N LEU A 149 -2.85 -1.11 -9.17
CA LEU A 149 -1.45 -1.27 -8.80
C LEU A 149 -0.84 -2.54 -9.38
N TYR A 150 -1.57 -3.66 -9.41
CA TYR A 150 -1.09 -4.90 -10.00
C TYR A 150 -0.82 -4.74 -11.51
N GLN A 151 -1.76 -4.15 -12.24
CA GLN A 151 -1.59 -3.89 -13.67
C GLN A 151 -0.37 -3.00 -13.95
N ARG A 152 -0.16 -1.93 -13.17
CA ARG A 152 1.00 -1.06 -13.29
C ARG A 152 2.31 -1.80 -13.01
N ASN A 153 2.34 -2.63 -11.97
CA ASN A 153 3.50 -3.45 -11.63
C ASN A 153 3.85 -4.45 -12.73
N VAL A 154 2.86 -5.09 -13.34
CA VAL A 154 3.08 -5.99 -14.48
C VAL A 154 3.69 -5.23 -15.65
N SER A 155 3.18 -4.03 -15.94
CA SER A 155 3.74 -3.17 -17.01
C SER A 155 5.17 -2.70 -16.70
N ALA A 156 5.52 -2.54 -15.43
CA ALA A 156 6.87 -2.17 -14.96
C ALA A 156 7.81 -3.37 -14.79
N ASN A 157 7.40 -4.58 -15.19
CA ASN A 157 8.16 -5.83 -15.08
C ASN A 157 8.55 -6.22 -13.63
N THR A 158 7.75 -5.85 -12.65
CA THR A 158 7.91 -6.34 -11.27
C THR A 158 7.75 -7.86 -11.22
N GLN A 159 8.67 -8.56 -10.55
CA GLN A 159 8.61 -10.02 -10.44
C GLN A 159 7.82 -10.43 -9.20
N PHE A 160 6.69 -11.11 -9.41
CA PHE A 160 5.86 -11.66 -8.34
C PHE A 160 6.15 -13.14 -8.12
N PHE A 161 6.36 -13.51 -6.87
CA PHE A 161 6.44 -14.88 -6.37
C PHE A 161 5.14 -15.15 -5.58
N VAL A 162 4.17 -15.68 -6.30
CA VAL A 162 2.82 -15.96 -5.77
C VAL A 162 2.82 -17.32 -5.08
N GLU A 163 2.10 -17.43 -3.95
CA GLU A 163 2.09 -18.61 -3.08
C GLU A 163 3.48 -18.96 -2.51
N TRP A 164 4.24 -17.89 -2.21
CA TRP A 164 5.52 -17.97 -1.54
C TRP A 164 5.44 -17.36 -0.15
N MET A 165 5.82 -18.16 0.86
CA MET A 165 5.83 -17.74 2.25
C MET A 165 7.26 -17.38 2.69
N ALA A 166 7.48 -16.14 3.08
CA ALA A 166 8.73 -15.75 3.73
C ALA A 166 8.83 -16.45 5.09
N LEU A 167 9.95 -17.12 5.31
CA LEU A 167 10.19 -17.90 6.53
C LEU A 167 11.03 -17.11 7.53
N ASP A 168 12.19 -16.60 7.09
CA ASP A 168 13.14 -15.92 7.96
C ASP A 168 13.99 -14.90 7.21
N LEU A 169 14.58 -13.96 7.94
CA LEU A 169 15.52 -12.97 7.42
C LEU A 169 16.95 -13.51 7.51
N ILE A 170 17.69 -13.35 6.43
CA ILE A 170 19.13 -13.63 6.43
C ILE A 170 19.85 -12.35 6.83
N ARG A 171 20.65 -12.45 7.91
CA ARG A 171 21.42 -11.33 8.43
C ARG A 171 22.91 -11.66 8.43
N ASP A 172 23.73 -10.62 8.33
CA ASP A 172 25.17 -10.74 8.57
C ASP A 172 25.52 -10.66 10.07
N GLU A 173 26.81 -10.68 10.38
CA GLU A 173 27.32 -10.58 11.75
C GLU A 173 27.04 -9.22 12.41
N GLN A 174 26.83 -8.16 11.62
CA GLN A 174 26.47 -6.83 12.06
C GLN A 174 24.98 -6.67 12.30
N GLY A 175 24.17 -7.64 11.87
CA GLY A 175 22.71 -7.65 11.97
C GLY A 175 22.00 -7.04 10.75
N ASP A 176 22.76 -6.65 9.72
CA ASP A 176 22.19 -6.13 8.48
C ASP A 176 21.48 -7.23 7.71
N VAL A 177 20.33 -6.88 7.11
CA VAL A 177 19.50 -7.84 6.38
C VAL A 177 20.00 -7.98 4.96
N LEU A 178 20.46 -9.19 4.62
CA LEU A 178 21.00 -9.54 3.30
C LEU A 178 19.99 -10.23 2.38
N GLY A 179 18.89 -10.72 2.92
CA GLY A 179 17.92 -11.48 2.14
C GLY A 179 16.83 -12.12 3.00
N VAL A 180 16.09 -13.02 2.34
CA VAL A 180 15.00 -13.77 2.95
C VAL A 180 15.05 -15.23 2.48
N THR A 181 14.75 -16.14 3.39
CA THR A 181 14.41 -17.52 3.05
C THR A 181 12.91 -17.60 2.80
N ALA A 182 12.50 -18.29 1.75
CA ALA A 182 11.10 -18.41 1.38
C ALA A 182 10.76 -19.84 0.94
N LEU A 183 9.56 -20.26 1.30
CA LEU A 183 8.95 -21.55 0.94
C LEU A 183 8.00 -21.33 -0.24
N GLU A 184 8.21 -22.02 -1.33
CA GLU A 184 7.22 -22.19 -2.38
C GLU A 184 6.15 -23.17 -1.89
N MET A 185 4.93 -22.67 -1.70
CA MET A 185 3.90 -23.45 -0.97
C MET A 185 3.34 -24.61 -1.78
N GLU A 186 3.41 -24.55 -3.10
CA GLU A 186 2.94 -25.61 -4.00
C GLU A 186 3.92 -26.81 -4.01
N THR A 187 5.20 -26.54 -4.14
CA THR A 187 6.22 -27.60 -4.29
C THR A 187 6.88 -28.02 -2.99
N GLY A 188 6.80 -27.18 -1.94
CA GLY A 188 7.53 -27.35 -0.70
C GLY A 188 9.03 -27.04 -0.80
N GLU A 189 9.50 -26.48 -1.90
CA GLU A 189 10.89 -26.08 -2.08
C GLU A 189 11.21 -24.80 -1.29
N VAL A 190 12.40 -24.82 -0.66
CA VAL A 190 12.92 -23.63 0.02
C VAL A 190 13.95 -22.94 -0.84
N SER A 191 13.83 -21.64 -1.00
CA SER A 191 14.80 -20.82 -1.71
C SER A 191 15.29 -19.63 -0.88
N ILE A 192 16.43 -19.08 -1.32
CA ILE A 192 17.03 -17.87 -0.76
C ILE A 192 16.91 -16.78 -1.80
N SER A 193 16.27 -15.65 -1.43
CA SER A 193 16.28 -14.43 -2.21
C SER A 193 17.16 -13.40 -1.50
N SER A 194 18.30 -13.04 -2.11
CA SER A 194 19.20 -12.02 -1.59
C SER A 194 18.90 -10.66 -2.23
N ALA A 195 19.03 -9.61 -1.44
CA ALA A 195 18.93 -8.22 -1.89
C ALA A 195 20.30 -7.52 -1.74
N VAL A 196 20.61 -6.62 -2.64
CA VAL A 196 21.85 -5.84 -2.59
C VAL A 196 21.73 -4.68 -1.60
N THR A 197 20.51 -4.19 -1.41
CA THR A 197 20.15 -3.16 -0.42
C THR A 197 18.98 -3.66 0.41
N GLY A 198 19.18 -3.81 1.72
CA GLY A 198 18.18 -4.35 2.65
C GLY A 198 17.04 -3.36 2.92
N GLY A 199 16.02 -3.37 2.07
CA GLY A 199 14.74 -2.72 2.35
C GLY A 199 13.64 -3.78 2.42
N PHE A 200 13.07 -4.03 3.60
CA PHE A 200 11.95 -4.95 3.76
C PHE A 200 10.71 -4.18 4.22
N PHE A 201 9.66 -4.23 3.41
CA PHE A 201 8.33 -3.86 3.87
C PHE A 201 7.64 -5.10 4.44
N LYS A 202 7.44 -5.11 5.75
CA LYS A 202 6.61 -6.11 6.41
C LYS A 202 5.16 -5.65 6.31
N PRO A 203 4.22 -6.46 5.77
CA PRO A 203 2.80 -6.14 5.90
C PRO A 203 2.43 -6.11 7.39
N ALA A 204 1.48 -5.24 7.74
CA ALA A 204 0.91 -5.23 9.07
C ALA A 204 0.39 -6.63 9.43
N PRO A 205 0.50 -7.07 10.69
CA PRO A 205 -0.09 -8.32 11.10
C PRO A 205 -1.60 -8.27 10.82
N THR A 206 -2.10 -9.30 10.18
CA THR A 206 -3.55 -9.52 10.08
C THR A 206 -4.09 -9.78 11.48
N PRO A 207 -5.21 -9.16 11.89
CA PRO A 207 -5.86 -9.47 13.16
C PRO A 207 -6.30 -10.92 13.26
#